data_dd4cc917f162d2fa62560cf98f83ec8f
#
_entry.id   dd4cc917f162d2fa62560cf98f83ec8f
#
_cell.length_a   1.000
_cell.length_b   1.000
_cell.length_c   1.000
_cell.angle_alpha   90.00
_cell.angle_beta   90.00
_cell.angle_gamma   90.00
#
_symmetry.space_group_name_H-M   'P 1'
#
loop_
_entity.id
_entity.type
_entity.pdbx_description
1 polymer ?
#
loop_
_entity_poly.entity_id
_entity_poly.type
_entity_poly.pdbx_seq_one_letter_code
_entity_poly.pdbx_strand_id
1 'polypeptide(L)'
;MLASYDFNSLYPSAQIDLNSTWPKIETAYPFKKYMSDAVCSLFDSGRWNELNRSAFLTVKYHNPENLVFQHIPVKEKIENPYKNNRLEEINRTRNGIITDTLTSVDIVEIVKCGGVILEIYEGFFCHNLEYNPYTEFVTDMFEKAIYLNHMEKIYFKT
;
A
#
# COMPACT_ATOMS: atom_id res chain seq x y z
N MET A 1 -19.22 24.66 4.30
CA MET A 1 -18.77 24.17 5.62
C MET A 1 -17.80 23.03 5.36
N LEU A 2 -16.54 23.16 5.73
CA LEU A 2 -15.54 22.08 5.61
C LEU A 2 -15.63 21.27 6.91
N ALA A 3 -15.97 19.98 6.81
CA ALA A 3 -15.93 19.06 7.92
C ALA A 3 -14.60 18.27 7.85
N SER A 4 -13.85 18.29 8.93
CA SER A 4 -12.65 17.46 9.10
C SER A 4 -13.04 16.19 9.84
N TYR A 5 -12.73 15.03 9.26
CA TYR A 5 -12.92 13.73 9.87
C TYR A 5 -11.54 13.09 10.08
N ASP A 6 -11.34 12.53 11.26
CA ASP A 6 -10.17 11.75 11.58
C ASP A 6 -10.56 10.33 11.94
N PHE A 7 -9.73 9.36 11.54
CA PHE A 7 -9.92 7.95 11.88
C PHE A 7 -9.14 7.64 13.16
N ASN A 8 -9.85 7.28 14.21
CA ASN A 8 -9.21 6.82 15.43
C ASN A 8 -8.42 5.54 15.18
N SER A 9 -7.11 5.61 15.43
CA SER A 9 -6.23 4.44 15.34
C SER A 9 -6.28 3.73 13.98
N LEU A 10 -6.20 4.47 12.88
CA LEU A 10 -6.31 3.95 11.50
C LEU A 10 -5.40 2.73 11.26
N TYR A 11 -4.11 2.84 11.57
CA TYR A 11 -3.16 1.75 11.35
C TYR A 11 -3.47 0.50 12.19
N PRO A 12 -3.68 0.59 13.51
CA PRO A 12 -4.10 -0.57 14.30
C PRO A 12 -5.41 -1.18 13.82
N SER A 13 -6.40 -0.37 13.43
CA SER A 13 -7.67 -0.88 12.90
C SER A 13 -7.49 -1.66 11.59
N ALA A 14 -6.61 -1.19 10.70
CA ALA A 14 -6.27 -1.92 9.49
C ALA A 14 -5.50 -3.22 9.78
N GLN A 15 -4.68 -3.25 10.84
CA GLN A 15 -3.91 -4.43 11.23
C GLN A 15 -4.78 -5.58 11.78
N ILE A 16 -5.95 -5.29 12.35
CA ILE A 16 -6.86 -6.31 12.86
C ILE A 16 -7.90 -6.78 11.84
N ASP A 17 -7.89 -6.24 10.63
CA ASP A 17 -8.81 -6.67 9.58
C ASP A 17 -8.59 -8.16 9.25
N LEU A 18 -9.60 -8.98 9.57
CA LEU A 18 -9.56 -10.43 9.37
C LEU A 18 -9.57 -10.83 7.89
N ASN A 19 -9.96 -9.92 6.99
CA ASN A 19 -9.97 -10.17 5.55
C ASN A 19 -8.63 -9.87 4.90
N SER A 20 -7.74 -9.18 5.62
CA SER A 20 -6.41 -8.87 5.12
C SER A 20 -5.46 -10.05 5.26
N THR A 21 -4.75 -10.37 4.18
CA THR A 21 -3.69 -11.37 4.18
C THR A 21 -2.33 -10.71 4.30
N TRP A 22 -1.40 -11.37 4.99
CA TRP A 22 -0.09 -10.83 5.30
C TRP A 22 1.02 -11.65 4.64
N PRO A 23 2.03 -11.00 4.04
CA PRO A 23 3.11 -11.72 3.36
C PRO A 23 3.97 -12.50 4.37
N LYS A 24 4.22 -13.76 4.05
CA LYS A 24 5.15 -14.63 4.79
C LYS A 24 6.53 -14.55 4.16
N ILE A 25 7.40 -13.69 4.71
CA ILE A 25 8.69 -13.36 4.09
C ILE A 25 9.63 -14.57 3.96
N GLU A 26 9.55 -15.57 4.82
CA GLU A 26 10.35 -16.79 4.74
C GLU A 26 10.08 -17.59 3.45
N THR A 27 8.97 -17.32 2.79
CA THR A 27 8.60 -17.94 1.52
C THR A 27 9.01 -17.11 0.31
N ALA A 28 9.75 -16.01 0.52
CA ALA A 28 10.14 -15.11 -0.57
C ALA A 28 11.01 -15.80 -1.60
N TYR A 29 10.67 -15.58 -2.87
CA TYR A 29 11.46 -16.03 -4.01
C TYR A 29 11.54 -14.94 -5.08
N PRO A 30 12.70 -14.82 -5.78
CA PRO A 30 12.93 -13.72 -6.68
C PRO A 30 12.05 -13.80 -7.94
N PHE A 31 11.65 -12.64 -8.44
CA PHE A 31 11.11 -12.48 -9.78
C PHE A 31 12.19 -12.87 -10.80
N LYS A 32 11.74 -13.51 -11.90
CA LYS A 32 12.60 -13.82 -13.04
C LYS A 32 12.07 -13.11 -14.28
N LYS A 33 12.94 -12.46 -15.02
CA LYS A 33 12.56 -11.63 -16.18
C LYS A 33 11.65 -12.36 -17.19
N TYR A 34 11.86 -13.66 -17.41
CA TYR A 34 11.01 -14.47 -18.30
C TYR A 34 9.55 -14.62 -17.81
N MET A 35 9.26 -14.26 -16.56
CA MET A 35 7.92 -14.30 -15.97
C MET A 35 7.11 -13.02 -16.26
N SER A 36 7.75 -11.98 -16.79
CA SER A 36 7.16 -10.64 -16.90
C SER A 36 5.79 -10.66 -17.58
N ASP A 37 5.70 -11.23 -18.78
CA ASP A 37 4.46 -11.23 -19.55
C ASP A 37 3.32 -12.02 -18.86
N ALA A 38 3.66 -13.14 -18.24
CA ALA A 38 2.71 -13.96 -17.50
C ALA A 38 2.19 -13.21 -16.27
N VAL A 39 3.07 -12.52 -15.54
CA VAL A 39 2.70 -11.77 -14.34
C VAL A 39 1.90 -10.52 -14.70
N CYS A 40 2.28 -9.77 -15.74
CA CYS A 40 1.48 -8.67 -16.26
C CYS A 40 0.07 -9.14 -16.61
N SER A 41 -0.07 -10.25 -17.35
CA SER A 41 -1.36 -10.81 -17.71
C SER A 41 -2.21 -11.21 -16.49
N LEU A 42 -1.59 -11.69 -15.41
CA LEU A 42 -2.31 -11.99 -14.16
C LEU A 42 -2.89 -10.73 -13.50
N PHE A 43 -2.16 -9.63 -13.51
CA PHE A 43 -2.66 -8.36 -13.00
C PHE A 43 -3.75 -7.78 -13.90
N ASP A 44 -3.51 -7.69 -15.21
CA ASP A 44 -4.44 -7.12 -16.18
C ASP A 44 -5.79 -7.87 -16.27
N SER A 45 -5.76 -9.19 -16.07
CA SER A 45 -6.98 -10.00 -16.01
C SER A 45 -7.69 -9.99 -14.66
N GLY A 46 -7.14 -9.35 -13.63
CA GLY A 46 -7.65 -9.36 -12.26
C GLY A 46 -7.44 -10.67 -11.49
N ARG A 47 -6.83 -11.68 -12.12
CA ARG A 47 -6.62 -13.02 -11.54
C ARG A 47 -5.55 -13.04 -10.45
N TRP A 48 -4.77 -11.98 -10.31
CA TRP A 48 -3.82 -11.88 -9.21
C TRP A 48 -4.49 -12.05 -7.84
N ASN A 49 -5.69 -11.50 -7.66
CA ASN A 49 -6.43 -11.59 -6.40
C ASN A 49 -6.88 -13.01 -6.02
N GLU A 50 -6.89 -13.94 -6.98
CA GLU A 50 -7.18 -15.34 -6.72
C GLU A 50 -5.99 -16.10 -6.13
N LEU A 51 -4.81 -15.51 -6.20
CA LEU A 51 -3.58 -16.09 -5.69
C LEU A 51 -3.38 -15.66 -4.23
N ASN A 52 -3.13 -16.63 -3.35
CA ASN A 52 -2.76 -16.33 -1.96
C ASN A 52 -1.28 -15.90 -1.88
N ARG A 53 -0.94 -14.81 -2.55
CA ARG A 53 0.43 -14.30 -2.70
C ARG A 53 0.49 -12.79 -2.65
N SER A 54 1.58 -12.30 -2.09
CA SER A 54 1.99 -10.90 -2.19
C SER A 54 3.22 -10.78 -3.10
N ALA A 55 3.37 -9.61 -3.70
CA ALA A 55 4.53 -9.28 -4.50
C ALA A 55 5.03 -7.87 -4.17
N PHE A 56 6.34 -7.69 -4.32
CA PHE A 56 7.02 -6.39 -4.28
C PHE A 56 7.82 -6.31 -5.58
N LEU A 57 7.39 -5.47 -6.50
CA LEU A 57 7.89 -5.46 -7.87
C LEU A 57 8.23 -4.04 -8.31
N THR A 58 9.36 -3.89 -8.98
CA THR A 58 9.68 -2.68 -9.75
C THR A 58 9.00 -2.80 -11.10
N VAL A 59 8.00 -1.96 -11.32
CA VAL A 59 7.12 -2.01 -12.49
C VAL A 59 7.14 -0.71 -13.26
N LYS A 60 7.04 -0.82 -14.57
CA LYS A 60 6.71 0.28 -15.47
C LYS A 60 5.23 0.18 -15.81
N TYR A 61 4.49 1.23 -15.56
CA TYR A 61 3.04 1.25 -15.78
C TYR A 61 2.61 2.58 -16.39
N HIS A 62 1.44 2.57 -16.98
CA HIS A 62 0.79 3.74 -17.55
C HIS A 62 -0.50 4.03 -16.79
N ASN A 63 -0.59 5.22 -16.21
CA ASN A 63 -1.83 5.74 -15.65
C ASN A 63 -2.62 6.49 -16.73
N PRO A 64 -3.97 6.31 -16.80
CA PRO A 64 -4.81 7.07 -17.72
C PRO A 64 -4.66 8.58 -17.52
N GLU A 65 -4.63 9.33 -18.61
CA GLU A 65 -4.47 10.81 -18.57
C GLU A 65 -5.67 11.55 -17.98
N ASN A 66 -6.83 10.91 -17.98
CA ASN A 66 -8.10 11.50 -17.51
C ASN A 66 -8.38 11.28 -16.01
N LEU A 67 -7.50 10.62 -15.28
CA LEU A 67 -7.65 10.48 -13.83
C LEU A 67 -7.34 11.80 -13.12
N VAL A 68 -8.29 12.26 -12.33
CA VAL A 68 -8.13 13.48 -11.51
C VAL A 68 -7.17 13.26 -10.35
N PHE A 69 -7.22 12.06 -9.76
CA PHE A 69 -6.32 11.65 -8.69
C PHE A 69 -5.72 10.29 -8.99
N GLN A 70 -4.40 10.20 -8.80
CA GLN A 70 -3.68 8.94 -8.83
C GLN A 70 -3.63 8.37 -7.41
N HIS A 71 -3.80 7.06 -7.27
CA HIS A 71 -3.78 6.41 -5.97
C HIS A 71 -2.38 6.38 -5.36
N ILE A 72 -1.37 6.34 -6.23
CA ILE A 72 0.02 6.20 -5.81
C ILE A 72 0.75 7.49 -6.15
N PRO A 73 1.19 8.26 -5.13
CA PRO A 73 1.99 9.45 -5.34
C PRO A 73 3.41 9.05 -5.79
N VAL A 74 3.87 9.69 -6.84
CA VAL A 74 5.24 9.52 -7.33
C VAL A 74 6.15 10.53 -6.64
N LYS A 75 7.31 10.08 -6.20
CA LYS A 75 8.36 10.94 -5.66
C LYS A 75 9.09 11.65 -6.80
N GLU A 76 9.16 12.96 -6.72
CA GLU A 76 9.85 13.80 -7.69
C GLU A 76 10.79 14.75 -6.97
N LYS A 77 12.00 14.92 -7.53
CA LYS A 77 12.96 15.91 -7.03
C LYS A 77 12.76 17.21 -7.80
N ILE A 78 12.42 18.26 -7.10
CA ILE A 78 12.29 19.60 -7.66
C ILE A 78 13.28 20.55 -7.01
N GLU A 79 13.73 21.56 -7.79
CA GLU A 79 14.48 22.67 -7.23
C GLU A 79 13.54 23.62 -6.48
N ASN A 80 13.83 23.86 -5.22
CA ASN A 80 13.08 24.84 -4.43
C ASN A 80 13.74 26.22 -4.55
N PRO A 81 13.13 27.17 -5.29
CA PRO A 81 13.71 28.51 -5.49
C PRO A 81 13.82 29.33 -4.20
N TYR A 82 13.01 29.01 -3.18
CA TYR A 82 13.04 29.68 -1.89
C TYR A 82 14.13 29.15 -0.94
N LYS A 83 14.81 28.07 -1.32
CA LYS A 83 15.89 27.44 -0.56
C LYS A 83 17.18 27.29 -1.39
N ASN A 84 17.60 28.37 -2.06
CA ASN A 84 18.82 28.40 -2.88
C ASN A 84 18.88 27.27 -3.91
N ASN A 85 17.77 26.98 -4.58
CA ASN A 85 17.64 25.91 -5.57
C ASN A 85 18.03 24.51 -5.04
N ARG A 86 17.87 24.27 -3.74
CA ARG A 86 18.10 22.97 -3.17
C ARG A 86 17.07 21.97 -3.71
N LEU A 87 17.54 20.81 -4.11
CA LEU A 87 16.65 19.71 -4.52
C LEU A 87 15.85 19.21 -3.31
N GLU A 88 14.56 19.27 -3.42
CA GLU A 88 13.62 18.72 -2.44
C GLU A 88 12.82 17.58 -3.09
N GLU A 89 12.62 16.51 -2.33
CA GLU A 89 11.77 15.40 -2.74
C GLU A 89 10.32 15.72 -2.37
N ILE A 90 9.46 15.72 -3.34
CA ILE A 90 8.02 15.94 -3.15
C ILE A 90 7.21 14.78 -3.69
N ASN A 91 6.06 14.53 -3.10
CA ASN A 91 5.09 13.60 -3.64
C ASN A 91 4.15 14.33 -4.60
N ARG A 92 4.03 13.81 -5.81
CA ARG A 92 3.07 14.33 -6.81
C ARG A 92 2.19 13.22 -7.32
N THR A 93 0.94 13.56 -7.58
CA THR A 93 0.08 12.74 -8.42
C THR A 93 0.44 12.99 -9.88
N ARG A 94 0.67 11.94 -10.65
CA ARG A 94 1.17 12.04 -12.02
C ARG A 94 0.49 11.03 -12.94
N ASN A 95 0.05 11.52 -14.09
CA ASN A 95 -0.46 10.71 -15.20
C ASN A 95 0.69 10.26 -16.12
N GLY A 96 0.39 9.35 -17.03
CA GLY A 96 1.32 8.87 -18.02
C GLY A 96 2.18 7.69 -17.53
N ILE A 97 3.37 7.56 -18.12
CA ILE A 97 4.26 6.42 -17.87
C ILE A 97 5.14 6.69 -16.66
N ILE A 98 5.14 5.75 -15.73
CA ILE A 98 5.87 5.81 -14.46
C ILE A 98 6.60 4.48 -14.25
N THR A 99 7.75 4.54 -13.59
CA THR A 99 8.46 3.35 -13.08
C THR A 99 8.64 3.53 -11.59
N ASP A 100 8.16 2.57 -10.81
CA ASP A 100 8.27 2.59 -9.35
C ASP A 100 8.29 1.17 -8.77
N THR A 101 8.71 1.06 -7.51
CA THR A 101 8.67 -0.21 -6.77
C THR A 101 7.42 -0.24 -5.92
N LEU A 102 6.52 -1.16 -6.24
CA LEU A 102 5.16 -1.22 -5.72
C LEU A 102 4.87 -2.58 -5.08
N THR A 103 3.90 -2.56 -4.17
CA THR A 103 3.29 -3.79 -3.67
C THR A 103 2.27 -4.34 -4.67
N SER A 104 1.94 -5.62 -4.58
CA SER A 104 0.87 -6.19 -5.41
C SER A 104 -0.49 -5.53 -5.18
N VAL A 105 -0.74 -4.98 -3.99
CA VAL A 105 -1.98 -4.23 -3.69
C VAL A 105 -2.04 -2.96 -4.52
N ASP A 106 -0.94 -2.20 -4.54
CA ASP A 106 -0.84 -0.98 -5.35
C ASP A 106 -1.03 -1.26 -6.85
N ILE A 107 -0.41 -2.34 -7.34
CA ILE A 107 -0.50 -2.73 -8.76
C ILE A 107 -1.95 -3.10 -9.12
N VAL A 108 -2.64 -3.85 -8.27
CA VAL A 108 -4.05 -4.19 -8.45
C VAL A 108 -4.92 -2.93 -8.51
N GLU A 109 -4.68 -1.95 -7.65
CA GLU A 109 -5.44 -0.69 -7.66
C GLU A 109 -5.15 0.15 -8.91
N ILE A 110 -3.92 0.17 -9.41
CA ILE A 110 -3.58 0.81 -10.69
C ILE A 110 -4.44 0.22 -11.81
N VAL A 111 -4.48 -1.10 -11.93
CA VAL A 111 -5.23 -1.81 -12.99
C VAL A 111 -6.75 -1.57 -12.85
N LYS A 112 -7.30 -1.64 -11.64
CA LYS A 112 -8.72 -1.32 -11.37
C LYS A 112 -9.11 0.09 -11.83
N CYS A 113 -8.18 1.03 -11.75
CA CYS A 113 -8.40 2.42 -12.18
C CYS A 113 -8.14 2.64 -13.67
N GLY A 114 -7.95 1.58 -14.44
CA GLY A 114 -7.72 1.61 -15.87
C GLY A 114 -6.26 1.82 -16.28
N GLY A 115 -5.33 1.73 -15.33
CA GLY A 115 -3.90 1.68 -15.62
C GLY A 115 -3.50 0.35 -16.26
N VAL A 116 -2.35 0.35 -16.93
CA VAL A 116 -1.81 -0.82 -17.63
C VAL A 116 -0.38 -1.06 -17.19
N ILE A 117 -0.07 -2.31 -16.85
CA ILE A 117 1.30 -2.70 -16.50
C ILE A 117 2.06 -3.01 -17.80
N LEU A 118 3.07 -2.21 -18.09
CA LEU A 118 3.84 -2.31 -19.33
C LEU A 118 4.99 -3.29 -19.22
N GLU A 119 5.71 -3.28 -18.08
CA GLU A 119 6.87 -4.12 -17.87
C GLU A 119 7.18 -4.29 -16.40
N ILE A 120 7.70 -5.47 -16.03
CA ILE A 120 8.23 -5.75 -14.70
C ILE A 120 9.73 -6.01 -14.81
N TYR A 121 10.52 -5.29 -14.01
CA TYR A 121 11.98 -5.34 -14.07
C TYR A 121 12.56 -6.33 -13.07
N GLU A 122 12.17 -6.18 -11.80
CA GLU A 122 12.73 -6.95 -10.69
C GLU A 122 11.75 -7.00 -9.52
N GLY A 123 12.10 -7.78 -8.51
CA GLY A 123 11.35 -7.88 -7.28
C GLY A 123 11.30 -9.30 -6.74
N PHE A 124 10.32 -9.56 -5.92
CA PHE A 124 10.10 -10.88 -5.33
C PHE A 124 8.62 -11.12 -5.03
N PHE A 125 8.30 -12.40 -4.87
CA PHE A 125 7.00 -12.89 -4.45
C PHE A 125 7.11 -13.58 -3.10
N CYS A 126 6.02 -13.60 -2.33
CA CYS A 126 5.89 -14.45 -1.15
C CYS A 126 4.47 -15.00 -1.05
N HIS A 127 4.31 -16.14 -0.40
CA HIS A 127 3.00 -16.63 -0.01
C HIS A 127 2.45 -15.78 1.14
N ASN A 128 1.13 -15.70 1.24
CA ASN A 128 0.50 -15.03 2.36
C ASN A 128 0.26 -16.04 3.50
N LEU A 129 0.19 -15.52 4.72
CA LEU A 129 -0.25 -16.26 5.89
C LEU A 129 -1.75 -16.57 5.75
N GLU A 130 -2.18 -17.70 6.28
CA GLU A 130 -3.59 -18.11 6.33
C GLU A 130 -4.36 -17.39 7.45
N TYR A 131 -3.66 -16.68 8.34
CA TYR A 131 -4.21 -15.96 9.47
C TYR A 131 -3.55 -14.59 9.60
N ASN A 132 -4.24 -13.65 10.25
CA ASN A 132 -3.69 -12.34 10.59
C ASN A 132 -2.85 -12.44 11.88
N PRO A 133 -1.52 -12.29 11.82
CA PRO A 133 -0.63 -12.45 12.98
C PRO A 133 -0.76 -11.34 14.02
N TYR A 134 -1.42 -10.23 13.68
CA TYR A 134 -1.50 -9.05 14.55
C TYR A 134 -2.81 -8.94 15.33
N THR A 135 -3.85 -9.69 14.95
CA THR A 135 -5.21 -9.55 15.50
C THR A 135 -5.22 -9.67 17.03
N GLU A 136 -4.64 -10.73 17.58
CA GLU A 136 -4.65 -10.98 19.01
C GLU A 136 -3.91 -9.86 19.79
N PHE A 137 -2.70 -9.54 19.37
CA PHE A 137 -1.89 -8.50 20.02
C PHE A 137 -2.55 -7.12 19.98
N VAL A 138 -3.04 -6.71 18.82
CA VAL A 138 -3.63 -5.36 18.65
C VAL A 138 -4.96 -5.28 19.40
N THR A 139 -5.78 -6.34 19.40
CA THR A 139 -7.02 -6.39 20.16
C THR A 139 -6.75 -6.23 21.67
N ASP A 140 -5.81 -6.98 22.22
CA ASP A 140 -5.40 -6.87 23.62
C ASP A 140 -4.93 -5.44 23.97
N MET A 141 -4.16 -4.80 23.09
CA MET A 141 -3.72 -3.42 23.28
C MET A 141 -4.88 -2.41 23.27
N PHE A 142 -5.86 -2.60 22.39
CA PHE A 142 -7.07 -1.76 22.37
C PHE A 142 -7.90 -1.90 23.65
N GLU A 143 -8.13 -3.11 24.10
CA GLU A 143 -8.85 -3.37 25.36
C GLU A 143 -8.18 -2.70 26.55
N LYS A 144 -6.86 -2.81 26.65
CA LYS A 144 -6.08 -2.15 27.70
C LYS A 144 -6.15 -0.63 27.60
N ALA A 145 -6.07 -0.05 26.40
CA ALA A 145 -6.18 1.39 26.21
C ALA A 145 -7.56 1.93 26.60
N ILE A 146 -8.62 1.22 26.24
CA ILE A 146 -10.01 1.57 26.64
C ILE A 146 -10.15 1.52 28.16
N TYR A 147 -9.62 0.47 28.81
CA TYR A 147 -9.67 0.32 30.25
C TYR A 147 -8.94 1.46 30.98
N LEU A 148 -7.73 1.81 30.54
CA LEU A 148 -6.94 2.91 31.11
C LEU A 148 -7.65 4.26 30.95
N ASN A 149 -8.18 4.57 29.77
CA ASN A 149 -8.95 5.79 29.52
C ASN A 149 -10.22 5.87 30.41
N HIS A 150 -10.83 4.74 30.70
CA HIS A 150 -11.98 4.68 31.60
C HIS A 150 -11.57 4.96 33.04
N MET A 151 -10.47 4.39 33.50
CA MET A 151 -9.92 4.61 34.83
C MET A 151 -9.51 6.07 35.05
N GLU A 152 -8.83 6.70 34.10
CA GLU A 152 -8.47 8.12 34.18
C GLU A 152 -9.69 9.01 34.35
N LYS A 153 -10.78 8.76 33.60
CA LYS A 153 -12.02 9.52 33.72
C LYS A 153 -12.70 9.36 35.09
N ILE A 154 -12.47 8.25 35.79
CA ILE A 154 -13.00 8.04 37.13
C ILE A 154 -12.14 8.82 38.14
N TYR A 155 -10.82 8.79 38.03
CA TYR A 155 -9.91 9.42 38.99
C TYR A 155 -9.86 10.97 38.87
N PHE A 156 -10.12 11.54 37.69
CA PHE A 156 -10.12 13.00 37.50
C PHE A 156 -11.52 13.66 37.63
N LYS A 157 -12.56 12.91 37.98
CA LYS A 157 -13.91 13.45 38.27
C LYS A 157 -14.23 13.51 39.76
N THR A 158 -13.30 13.16 40.62
CA THR A 158 -13.35 13.36 42.06
C THR A 158 -12.49 14.54 42.47
#